data_ea481354ae90b5c51b2d5ead02f28a68
#
_entry.id   ea481354ae90b5c51b2d5ead02f28a68
#
_cell.length_a   1.000
_cell.length_b   1.000
_cell.length_c   1.000
_cell.angle_alpha   90.00
_cell.angle_beta   90.00
_cell.angle_gamma   90.00
#
_symmetry.space_group_name_H-M   'P 1'
#
loop_
_entity.id
_entity.type
_entity.pdbx_description
1 polymer ?
#
loop_
_entity_poly.entity_id
_entity_poly.type
_entity_poly.pdbx_seq_one_letter_code
_entity_poly.pdbx_strand_id
1 'polypeptide(L)'
;NNQESNRMNNDARISPRALREIYLKGFEIAVKESQPWTVMSSYNKINGVYTSQSRELQTSVLRDEWGFKGMVMTDWFGGKDAVAQMVAGNDMLQPGLDKQYEAIMEALKSGKLDMSVIDTNVRRVLEMIVKTPRFKGYQYSNNPDLKAHALVTRQSAAEGMVLLKNEGALPVSAEGTKVALYGCTSYDFIAGGTGSGNVNRAYTVSMIQGLENAGFVVDKTLKDTYEKYIADDQAKKREALKGNPMAMFMPLARPEEIVPSASSLQANVAAADIAVITLGRMSGEFLDRTASDFELSANELKLVEGVCSAFHAAGKK
;
A
#
# COMPACT_ATOMS: atom_id res chain seq x y z
N ASN A 1 9.38 8.56 -5.57
CA ASN A 1 10.34 8.34 -4.49
C ASN A 1 10.06 7.00 -3.81
N ASN A 2 11.07 6.13 -3.78
CA ASN A 2 10.93 4.78 -3.20
C ASN A 2 11.39 4.70 -1.73
N GLN A 3 11.86 5.81 -1.16
CA GLN A 3 12.22 5.88 0.25
C GLN A 3 11.03 6.27 1.10
N GLU A 4 10.67 5.42 2.06
CA GLU A 4 9.55 5.68 2.97
C GLU A 4 10.03 6.29 4.28
N SER A 5 11.07 5.77 4.90
CA SER A 5 11.55 6.21 6.22
C SER A 5 12.04 7.65 6.24
N ASN A 6 12.56 8.16 5.12
CA ASN A 6 13.07 9.53 4.99
C ASN A 6 12.41 10.32 3.86
N ARG A 7 11.20 9.93 3.43
CA ARG A 7 10.53 10.50 2.26
C ARG A 7 10.35 12.01 2.29
N MET A 8 10.17 12.59 3.49
CA MET A 8 9.96 14.03 3.69
C MET A 8 11.23 14.88 3.52
N ASN A 9 12.42 14.29 3.57
CA ASN A 9 13.68 15.01 3.55
C ASN A 9 14.69 14.46 2.53
N ASN A 10 14.39 13.32 1.91
CA ASN A 10 15.25 12.72 0.91
C ASN A 10 15.53 13.69 -0.24
N ASP A 11 16.80 13.72 -0.69
CA ASP A 11 17.24 14.52 -1.84
C ASP A 11 17.80 13.59 -2.92
N ALA A 12 16.99 13.29 -3.91
CA ALA A 12 17.38 12.45 -5.03
C ALA A 12 18.36 13.22 -5.94
N ARG A 13 19.61 12.77 -5.99
CA ARG A 13 20.64 13.34 -6.87
C ARG A 13 20.60 12.64 -8.21
N ILE A 14 20.13 13.33 -9.22
CA ILE A 14 19.84 12.76 -10.55
C ILE A 14 20.38 13.68 -11.63
N SER A 15 21.06 13.13 -12.63
CA SER A 15 21.47 13.92 -13.79
C SER A 15 20.25 14.39 -14.59
N PRO A 16 20.30 15.56 -15.24
CA PRO A 16 19.18 16.05 -16.07
C PRO A 16 18.73 15.04 -17.13
N ARG A 17 19.68 14.34 -17.75
CA ARG A 17 19.38 13.32 -18.74
C ARG A 17 18.60 12.14 -18.14
N ALA A 18 19.10 11.56 -17.04
CA ALA A 18 18.42 10.44 -16.37
C ALA A 18 17.04 10.85 -15.86
N LEU A 19 16.90 12.08 -15.33
CA LEU A 19 15.62 12.60 -14.89
C LEU A 19 14.60 12.59 -16.02
N ARG A 20 14.98 13.10 -17.21
CA ARG A 20 14.09 13.21 -18.38
C ARG A 20 13.81 11.87 -19.07
N GLU A 21 14.84 11.05 -19.27
CA GLU A 21 14.74 9.84 -20.08
C GLU A 21 14.21 8.64 -19.28
N ILE A 22 14.34 8.63 -17.95
CA ILE A 22 13.95 7.50 -17.10
C ILE A 22 12.82 7.90 -16.16
N TYR A 23 13.08 8.82 -15.21
CA TYR A 23 12.17 9.06 -14.09
C TYR A 23 10.93 9.86 -14.46
N LEU A 24 11.02 10.79 -15.38
CA LEU A 24 9.89 11.58 -15.85
C LEU A 24 9.21 11.00 -17.10
N LYS A 25 9.82 10.01 -17.76
CA LYS A 25 9.31 9.49 -19.04
C LYS A 25 7.91 8.91 -18.95
N GLY A 26 7.61 8.15 -17.90
CA GLY A 26 6.27 7.61 -17.68
C GLY A 26 5.22 8.69 -17.46
N PHE A 27 5.57 9.76 -16.74
CA PHE A 27 4.70 10.93 -16.55
C PHE A 27 4.48 11.70 -17.86
N GLU A 28 5.52 11.89 -18.67
CA GLU A 28 5.42 12.52 -19.98
C GLU A 28 4.39 11.81 -20.87
N ILE A 29 4.51 10.48 -20.97
CA ILE A 29 3.58 9.64 -21.76
C ILE A 29 2.16 9.78 -21.20
N ALA A 30 1.98 9.59 -19.89
CA ALA A 30 0.68 9.69 -19.26
C ALA A 30 0.02 11.06 -19.49
N VAL A 31 0.77 12.15 -19.35
CA VAL A 31 0.22 13.50 -19.55
C VAL A 31 -0.13 13.75 -21.01
N LYS A 32 0.79 13.45 -21.95
CA LYS A 32 0.58 13.73 -23.38
C LYS A 32 -0.55 12.89 -23.99
N GLU A 33 -0.68 11.62 -23.56
CA GLU A 33 -1.65 10.71 -24.17
C GLU A 33 -3.02 10.72 -23.49
N SER A 34 -3.10 10.97 -22.16
CA SER A 34 -4.37 10.89 -21.43
C SER A 34 -4.87 12.21 -20.87
N GLN A 35 -4.03 13.25 -20.77
CA GLN A 35 -4.39 14.53 -20.15
C GLN A 35 -5.12 14.33 -18.80
N PRO A 36 -4.48 13.76 -17.80
CA PRO A 36 -5.09 13.53 -16.50
C PRO A 36 -5.59 14.84 -15.89
N TRP A 37 -6.64 14.79 -15.10
CA TRP A 37 -7.20 16.00 -14.52
C TRP A 37 -6.35 16.56 -13.39
N THR A 38 -5.62 15.71 -12.69
CA THR A 38 -4.79 16.09 -11.56
C THR A 38 -3.45 15.38 -11.57
N VAL A 39 -2.44 16.05 -11.01
CA VAL A 39 -1.12 15.49 -10.72
C VAL A 39 -0.77 15.84 -9.29
N MET A 40 -0.17 14.90 -8.56
CA MET A 40 0.30 15.10 -7.19
C MET A 40 1.81 15.25 -7.17
N SER A 41 2.32 16.30 -6.50
CA SER A 41 3.75 16.46 -6.27
C SER A 41 4.21 15.58 -5.10
N SER A 42 5.44 15.09 -5.17
CA SER A 42 6.02 14.18 -4.18
C SER A 42 6.61 14.92 -2.97
N TYR A 43 6.95 14.17 -1.92
CA TYR A 43 7.55 14.70 -0.69
C TYR A 43 8.99 15.15 -0.84
N ASN A 44 9.78 14.44 -1.67
CA ASN A 44 11.22 14.54 -1.71
C ASN A 44 11.72 15.78 -2.45
N LYS A 45 13.02 16.02 -2.31
CA LYS A 45 13.77 16.92 -3.17
C LYS A 45 14.33 16.18 -4.38
N ILE A 46 14.56 16.94 -5.45
CA ILE A 46 15.40 16.54 -6.57
C ILE A 46 16.46 17.62 -6.73
N ASN A 47 17.73 17.22 -6.63
CA ASN A 47 18.88 18.12 -6.75
C ASN A 47 18.79 19.36 -5.86
N GLY A 48 18.33 19.17 -4.60
CA GLY A 48 18.25 20.22 -3.60
C GLY A 48 16.91 20.96 -3.50
N VAL A 49 16.01 20.82 -4.48
CA VAL A 49 14.73 21.53 -4.53
C VAL A 49 13.57 20.55 -4.31
N TYR A 50 12.65 20.88 -3.42
CA TYR A 50 11.43 20.08 -3.25
C TYR A 50 10.63 20.06 -4.54
N THR A 51 10.15 18.89 -4.94
CA THR A 51 9.35 18.74 -6.16
C THR A 51 8.14 19.66 -6.16
N SER A 52 7.50 19.83 -4.98
CA SER A 52 6.38 20.75 -4.81
C SER A 52 6.73 22.24 -4.92
N GLN A 53 8.01 22.59 -4.85
CA GLN A 53 8.54 23.97 -4.97
C GLN A 53 9.32 24.20 -6.27
N SER A 54 9.38 23.20 -7.15
CA SER A 54 10.15 23.27 -8.38
C SER A 54 9.31 23.80 -9.52
N ARG A 55 9.50 25.08 -9.85
CA ARG A 55 8.88 25.70 -11.01
C ARG A 55 9.32 25.01 -12.31
N GLU A 56 10.57 24.55 -12.38
CA GLU A 56 11.06 23.79 -13.52
C GLU A 56 10.21 22.53 -13.78
N LEU A 57 9.98 21.71 -12.74
CA LEU A 57 9.19 20.50 -12.90
C LEU A 57 7.72 20.77 -13.17
N GLN A 58 7.10 21.68 -12.39
CA GLN A 58 5.65 21.83 -12.38
C GLN A 58 5.12 22.82 -13.42
N THR A 59 5.90 23.80 -13.79
CA THR A 59 5.53 24.74 -14.84
C THR A 59 6.24 24.42 -16.13
N SER A 60 7.58 24.54 -16.18
CA SER A 60 8.29 24.44 -17.46
C SER A 60 8.14 23.05 -18.09
N VAL A 61 8.38 21.98 -17.33
CA VAL A 61 8.29 20.61 -17.89
C VAL A 61 6.83 20.16 -18.02
N LEU A 62 6.10 20.17 -16.91
CA LEU A 62 4.75 19.59 -16.88
C LEU A 62 3.76 20.38 -17.75
N ARG A 63 3.76 21.74 -17.63
CA ARG A 63 2.77 22.56 -18.30
C ARG A 63 3.24 23.08 -19.66
N ASP A 64 4.43 23.67 -19.72
CA ASP A 64 4.88 24.34 -20.94
C ASP A 64 5.34 23.33 -22.01
N GLU A 65 6.13 22.28 -21.60
CA GLU A 65 6.63 21.30 -22.56
C GLU A 65 5.60 20.17 -22.84
N TRP A 66 4.93 19.64 -21.81
CA TRP A 66 4.00 18.50 -21.98
C TRP A 66 2.56 18.91 -22.20
N GLY A 67 2.24 20.19 -22.00
CA GLY A 67 0.91 20.73 -22.24
C GLY A 67 -0.14 20.32 -21.21
N PHE A 68 0.26 20.01 -19.97
CA PHE A 68 -0.69 19.66 -18.92
C PHE A 68 -1.64 20.82 -18.59
N LYS A 69 -2.94 20.55 -18.64
CA LYS A 69 -4.01 21.54 -18.44
C LYS A 69 -4.74 21.40 -17.11
N GLY A 70 -4.38 20.42 -16.32
CA GLY A 70 -5.07 20.11 -15.07
C GLY A 70 -4.53 20.85 -13.85
N MET A 71 -4.93 20.39 -12.69
CA MET A 71 -4.54 20.92 -11.39
C MET A 71 -3.41 20.10 -10.77
N VAL A 72 -2.46 20.77 -10.12
CA VAL A 72 -1.42 20.12 -9.29
C VAL A 72 -1.76 20.29 -7.82
N MET A 73 -1.70 19.21 -7.06
CA MET A 73 -1.81 19.23 -5.60
C MET A 73 -0.52 18.70 -4.96
N THR A 74 -0.24 19.10 -3.73
CA THR A 74 0.83 18.46 -2.95
C THR A 74 0.34 17.13 -2.38
N ASP A 75 1.26 16.22 -2.06
CA ASP A 75 1.01 15.22 -1.05
C ASP A 75 0.84 15.88 0.33
N TRP A 76 0.28 15.16 1.34
CA TRP A 76 0.00 15.69 2.68
C TRP A 76 1.29 16.15 3.36
N PHE A 77 1.35 17.44 3.70
CA PHE A 77 2.52 18.10 4.31
C PHE A 77 3.76 18.17 3.38
N GLY A 78 3.61 17.93 2.08
CA GLY A 78 4.71 17.97 1.11
C GLY A 78 5.28 19.37 0.95
N GLY A 79 6.63 19.48 0.95
CA GLY A 79 7.34 20.77 0.84
C GLY A 79 7.41 21.55 2.15
N LYS A 80 8.03 22.72 2.10
CA LYS A 80 8.30 23.55 3.30
C LYS A 80 7.87 25.00 3.15
N ASP A 81 7.85 25.53 1.93
CA ASP A 81 7.58 26.94 1.63
C ASP A 81 6.31 27.06 0.77
N ALA A 82 5.23 27.54 1.39
CA ALA A 82 3.93 27.66 0.74
C ALA A 82 3.95 28.68 -0.42
N VAL A 83 4.72 29.76 -0.27
CA VAL A 83 4.83 30.80 -1.33
C VAL A 83 5.56 30.23 -2.54
N ALA A 84 6.69 29.57 -2.32
CA ALA A 84 7.43 28.91 -3.39
C ALA A 84 6.58 27.82 -4.09
N GLN A 85 5.74 27.11 -3.37
CA GLN A 85 4.80 26.12 -3.92
C GLN A 85 3.77 26.78 -4.85
N MET A 86 3.16 27.90 -4.44
CA MET A 86 2.22 28.64 -5.29
C MET A 86 2.91 29.14 -6.58
N VAL A 87 4.09 29.74 -6.45
CA VAL A 87 4.88 30.21 -7.60
C VAL A 87 5.32 29.08 -8.52
N ALA A 88 5.61 27.91 -7.98
CA ALA A 88 5.97 26.73 -8.77
C ALA A 88 4.81 26.17 -9.60
N GLY A 89 3.56 26.48 -9.25
CA GLY A 89 2.37 26.00 -9.94
C GLY A 89 1.67 24.83 -9.27
N ASN A 90 1.89 24.63 -7.94
CA ASN A 90 0.96 23.85 -7.12
C ASN A 90 -0.30 24.69 -6.91
N ASP A 91 -1.43 24.14 -7.28
CA ASP A 91 -2.71 24.82 -7.21
C ASP A 91 -3.43 24.56 -5.89
N MET A 92 -3.06 23.47 -5.19
CA MET A 92 -3.66 23.08 -3.92
C MET A 92 -2.62 22.49 -2.96
N LEU A 93 -2.46 23.10 -1.79
CA LEU A 93 -1.56 22.65 -0.73
C LEU A 93 -2.32 21.80 0.28
N GLN A 94 -1.92 20.52 0.43
CA GLN A 94 -2.57 19.60 1.35
C GLN A 94 -1.79 19.49 2.67
N PRO A 95 -2.48 19.39 3.83
CA PRO A 95 -3.95 19.45 4.08
C PRO A 95 -4.55 20.85 4.16
N GLY A 96 -3.79 21.92 3.90
CA GLY A 96 -4.26 23.29 4.04
C GLY A 96 -4.12 23.81 5.48
N LEU A 97 -2.87 23.98 5.93
CA LEU A 97 -2.58 24.45 7.29
C LEU A 97 -2.70 25.98 7.41
N ASP A 98 -3.16 26.46 8.57
CA ASP A 98 -3.26 27.91 8.87
C ASP A 98 -1.94 28.63 8.58
N LYS A 99 -0.80 28.05 8.99
CA LYS A 99 0.52 28.62 8.72
C LYS A 99 0.84 28.80 7.23
N GLN A 100 0.28 27.95 6.36
CA GLN A 100 0.45 28.08 4.89
C GLN A 100 -0.38 29.25 4.38
N TYR A 101 -1.61 29.36 4.87
CA TYR A 101 -2.49 30.49 4.56
C TYR A 101 -1.88 31.81 5.02
N GLU A 102 -1.41 31.89 6.27
CA GLU A 102 -0.77 33.08 6.84
C GLU A 102 0.46 33.51 6.04
N ALA A 103 1.33 32.57 5.67
CA ALA A 103 2.52 32.84 4.86
C ALA A 103 2.17 33.40 3.47
N ILE A 104 1.16 32.85 2.80
CA ILE A 104 0.67 33.34 1.50
C ILE A 104 0.09 34.75 1.65
N MET A 105 -0.74 34.98 2.66
CA MET A 105 -1.34 36.28 2.89
C MET A 105 -0.31 37.37 3.23
N GLU A 106 0.71 37.03 4.00
CA GLU A 106 1.82 37.96 4.33
C GLU A 106 2.65 38.29 3.08
N ALA A 107 2.92 37.26 2.24
CA ALA A 107 3.64 37.46 0.98
C ALA A 107 2.88 38.36 0.00
N LEU A 108 1.56 38.24 -0.08
CA LEU A 108 0.71 39.11 -0.87
C LEU A 108 0.73 40.56 -0.33
N LYS A 109 0.56 40.75 0.99
CA LYS A 109 0.58 42.08 1.62
C LYS A 109 1.91 42.80 1.46
N SER A 110 3.01 42.05 1.52
CA SER A 110 4.37 42.59 1.37
C SER A 110 4.83 42.75 -0.07
N GLY A 111 4.02 42.33 -1.05
CA GLY A 111 4.38 42.41 -2.48
C GLY A 111 5.41 41.33 -2.92
N LYS A 112 5.73 40.36 -2.06
CA LYS A 112 6.61 39.23 -2.41
C LYS A 112 5.94 38.18 -3.28
N LEU A 113 4.63 38.13 -3.29
CA LEU A 113 3.81 37.26 -4.13
C LEU A 113 2.82 38.12 -4.93
N ASP A 114 2.79 37.94 -6.24
CA ASP A 114 1.84 38.62 -7.09
C ASP A 114 0.48 37.91 -7.04
N MET A 115 -0.61 38.69 -6.98
CA MET A 115 -1.97 38.17 -6.95
C MET A 115 -2.30 37.34 -8.19
N SER A 116 -1.72 37.65 -9.34
CA SER A 116 -1.92 36.89 -10.59
C SER A 116 -1.49 35.42 -10.50
N VAL A 117 -0.54 35.09 -9.61
CA VAL A 117 -0.13 33.71 -9.33
C VAL A 117 -1.29 32.98 -8.64
N ILE A 118 -1.88 33.62 -7.62
CA ILE A 118 -3.02 33.06 -6.88
C ILE A 118 -4.24 32.91 -7.80
N ASP A 119 -4.54 33.94 -8.59
CA ASP A 119 -5.64 33.90 -9.57
C ASP A 119 -5.49 32.76 -10.56
N THR A 120 -4.27 32.49 -11.00
CA THR A 120 -3.95 31.38 -11.89
C THR A 120 -4.18 30.02 -11.24
N ASN A 121 -3.70 29.86 -10.00
CA ASN A 121 -3.86 28.62 -9.25
C ASN A 121 -5.35 28.36 -8.92
N VAL A 122 -6.06 29.38 -8.43
CA VAL A 122 -7.50 29.31 -8.13
C VAL A 122 -8.30 28.99 -9.39
N ARG A 123 -7.99 29.60 -10.53
CA ARG A 123 -8.67 29.32 -11.80
C ARG A 123 -8.57 27.85 -12.16
N ARG A 124 -7.40 27.21 -12.05
CA ARG A 124 -7.21 25.79 -12.32
C ARG A 124 -8.03 24.90 -11.39
N VAL A 125 -8.14 25.27 -10.11
CA VAL A 125 -9.00 24.54 -9.15
C VAL A 125 -10.48 24.68 -9.57
N LEU A 126 -10.94 25.89 -9.90
CA LEU A 126 -12.31 26.13 -10.34
C LEU A 126 -12.64 25.39 -11.65
N GLU A 127 -11.73 25.38 -12.62
CA GLU A 127 -11.87 24.61 -13.85
C GLU A 127 -12.02 23.12 -13.61
N MET A 128 -11.38 22.60 -12.58
CA MET A 128 -11.57 21.22 -12.14
C MET A 128 -12.94 21.01 -11.51
N ILE A 129 -13.36 21.90 -10.61
CA ILE A 129 -14.66 21.80 -9.93
C ILE A 129 -15.79 21.74 -10.93
N VAL A 130 -15.81 22.62 -11.93
CA VAL A 130 -16.89 22.67 -12.96
C VAL A 130 -16.92 21.43 -13.87
N LYS A 131 -15.82 20.67 -13.96
CA LYS A 131 -15.79 19.40 -14.69
C LYS A 131 -16.36 18.23 -13.88
N THR A 132 -16.43 18.36 -12.55
CA THR A 132 -16.84 17.23 -11.70
C THR A 132 -18.28 16.79 -11.99
N PRO A 133 -18.56 15.49 -11.86
CA PRO A 133 -19.95 15.00 -11.95
C PRO A 133 -20.90 15.68 -10.97
N ARG A 134 -20.41 15.98 -9.76
CA ARG A 134 -21.21 16.67 -8.73
C ARG A 134 -21.66 18.08 -9.20
N PHE A 135 -20.75 18.85 -9.77
CA PHE A 135 -21.09 20.18 -10.30
C PHE A 135 -22.13 20.09 -11.44
N LYS A 136 -22.09 19.01 -12.22
CA LYS A 136 -23.04 18.72 -13.30
C LYS A 136 -24.37 18.11 -12.82
N GLY A 137 -24.62 18.07 -11.52
CA GLY A 137 -25.87 17.57 -10.95
C GLY A 137 -25.97 16.05 -10.85
N TYR A 138 -24.84 15.32 -10.93
CA TYR A 138 -24.84 13.87 -10.76
C TYR A 138 -25.46 13.48 -9.40
N GLN A 139 -26.44 12.61 -9.45
CA GLN A 139 -27.07 12.03 -8.27
C GLN A 139 -26.24 10.85 -7.79
N TYR A 140 -25.75 10.91 -6.57
CA TYR A 140 -24.95 9.86 -5.95
C TYR A 140 -25.73 9.22 -4.79
N SER A 141 -25.37 7.99 -4.45
CA SER A 141 -25.91 7.25 -3.31
C SER A 141 -24.82 6.99 -2.29
N ASN A 142 -25.17 7.11 -1.01
CA ASN A 142 -24.30 6.65 0.09
C ASN A 142 -24.49 5.15 0.40
N ASN A 143 -25.32 4.46 -0.37
CA ASN A 143 -25.59 3.02 -0.25
C ASN A 143 -25.08 2.28 -1.51
N PRO A 144 -23.77 2.11 -1.71
CA PRO A 144 -23.24 1.30 -2.79
C PRO A 144 -23.63 -0.18 -2.59
N ASP A 145 -23.75 -0.93 -3.68
CA ASP A 145 -23.94 -2.38 -3.59
C ASP A 145 -22.63 -3.07 -3.20
N LEU A 146 -22.36 -3.14 -1.90
CA LEU A 146 -21.16 -3.75 -1.35
C LEU A 146 -21.04 -5.25 -1.66
N LYS A 147 -22.17 -5.95 -1.88
CA LYS A 147 -22.15 -7.36 -2.26
C LYS A 147 -21.65 -7.54 -3.68
N ALA A 148 -22.13 -6.72 -4.61
CA ALA A 148 -21.63 -6.72 -5.98
C ALA A 148 -20.14 -6.33 -6.03
N HIS A 149 -19.72 -5.32 -5.26
CA HIS A 149 -18.31 -4.93 -5.17
C HIS A 149 -17.42 -6.04 -4.60
N ALA A 150 -17.89 -6.80 -3.61
CA ALA A 150 -17.16 -7.94 -3.06
C ALA A 150 -16.90 -9.04 -4.11
N LEU A 151 -17.85 -9.26 -5.02
CA LEU A 151 -17.66 -10.21 -6.13
C LEU A 151 -16.58 -9.73 -7.11
N VAL A 152 -16.56 -8.44 -7.43
CA VAL A 152 -15.52 -7.84 -8.28
C VAL A 152 -14.13 -7.98 -7.60
N THR A 153 -14.05 -7.68 -6.30
CA THR A 153 -12.82 -7.85 -5.52
C THR A 153 -12.32 -9.30 -5.53
N ARG A 154 -13.24 -10.26 -5.36
CA ARG A 154 -12.91 -11.69 -5.41
C ARG A 154 -12.38 -12.10 -6.79
N GLN A 155 -13.03 -11.64 -7.85
CA GLN A 155 -12.60 -11.91 -9.22
C GLN A 155 -11.21 -11.34 -9.50
N SER A 156 -10.98 -10.07 -9.14
CA SER A 156 -9.68 -9.43 -9.29
C SER A 156 -8.58 -10.14 -8.51
N ALA A 157 -8.87 -10.61 -7.29
CA ALA A 157 -7.92 -11.37 -6.49
C ALA A 157 -7.57 -12.71 -7.17
N ALA A 158 -8.56 -13.43 -7.69
CA ALA A 158 -8.34 -14.69 -8.39
C ALA A 158 -7.49 -14.50 -9.67
N GLU A 159 -7.77 -13.45 -10.44
CA GLU A 159 -7.02 -13.13 -11.67
C GLU A 159 -5.60 -12.61 -11.37
N GLY A 160 -5.39 -12.02 -10.19
CA GLY A 160 -4.07 -11.56 -9.73
C GLY A 160 -3.16 -12.67 -9.20
N MET A 161 -3.67 -13.90 -8.99
CA MET A 161 -2.87 -15.03 -8.53
C MET A 161 -2.05 -15.61 -9.67
N VAL A 162 -0.75 -15.85 -9.42
CA VAL A 162 0.17 -16.45 -10.40
C VAL A 162 0.61 -17.80 -9.89
N LEU A 163 0.31 -18.87 -10.66
CA LEU A 163 0.79 -20.23 -10.38
C LEU A 163 2.22 -20.39 -10.90
N LEU A 164 3.20 -20.26 -10.02
CA LEU A 164 4.62 -20.31 -10.40
C LEU A 164 5.11 -21.73 -10.72
N LYS A 165 4.60 -22.73 -10.00
CA LYS A 165 4.99 -24.13 -10.16
C LYS A 165 3.83 -25.05 -9.75
N ASN A 166 3.60 -26.12 -10.52
CA ASN A 166 2.63 -27.15 -10.17
C ASN A 166 3.11 -28.51 -10.66
N GLU A 167 3.47 -29.38 -9.74
CA GLU A 167 3.88 -30.76 -10.00
C GLU A 167 2.76 -31.75 -9.60
N GLY A 168 1.53 -31.43 -9.99
CA GLY A 168 0.35 -32.21 -9.68
C GLY A 168 -0.21 -32.02 -8.27
N ALA A 169 0.20 -30.93 -7.57
CA ALA A 169 -0.40 -30.55 -6.28
C ALA A 169 -1.81 -29.98 -6.45
N LEU A 170 -2.04 -29.27 -7.54
CA LEU A 170 -3.32 -28.63 -7.90
C LEU A 170 -3.84 -29.15 -9.25
N PRO A 171 -5.16 -29.23 -9.47
CA PRO A 171 -6.23 -28.91 -8.52
C PRO A 171 -6.42 -29.97 -7.44
N VAL A 172 -7.02 -29.58 -6.32
CA VAL A 172 -7.43 -30.47 -5.23
C VAL A 172 -8.95 -30.41 -5.09
N SER A 173 -9.59 -31.58 -4.94
CA SER A 173 -11.01 -31.62 -4.60
C SER A 173 -11.21 -31.05 -3.21
N ALA A 174 -12.14 -30.10 -3.07
CA ALA A 174 -12.37 -29.42 -1.80
C ALA A 174 -13.21 -30.26 -0.84
N GLU A 175 -14.18 -31.02 -1.36
CA GLU A 175 -15.19 -31.71 -0.55
C GLU A 175 -14.58 -32.75 0.39
N GLY A 176 -14.59 -32.41 1.69
CA GLY A 176 -14.11 -33.28 2.75
C GLY A 176 -12.59 -33.43 2.86
N THR A 177 -11.81 -32.80 1.97
CA THR A 177 -10.34 -32.84 2.06
C THR A 177 -9.85 -32.13 3.31
N LYS A 178 -9.07 -32.84 4.12
CA LYS A 178 -8.52 -32.33 5.39
C LYS A 178 -7.20 -31.61 5.12
N VAL A 179 -7.11 -30.39 5.63
CA VAL A 179 -5.97 -29.49 5.39
C VAL A 179 -5.23 -29.19 6.68
N ALA A 180 -3.93 -29.49 6.72
CA ALA A 180 -3.02 -28.95 7.71
C ALA A 180 -2.54 -27.57 7.21
N LEU A 181 -3.07 -26.48 7.81
CA LEU A 181 -2.81 -25.13 7.35
C LEU A 181 -1.75 -24.47 8.23
N TYR A 182 -0.64 -24.06 7.64
CA TYR A 182 0.51 -23.46 8.30
C TYR A 182 0.75 -22.01 7.87
N GLY A 183 1.49 -21.30 8.71
CA GLY A 183 1.88 -19.91 8.46
C GLY A 183 0.94 -18.91 9.13
N CYS A 184 1.52 -17.91 9.78
CA CYS A 184 0.76 -16.87 10.51
C CYS A 184 -0.19 -16.11 9.59
N THR A 185 0.16 -15.93 8.30
CA THR A 185 -0.70 -15.26 7.31
C THR A 185 -1.94 -16.03 6.91
N SER A 186 -2.00 -17.32 7.18
CA SER A 186 -3.22 -18.12 6.99
C SER A 186 -4.35 -17.70 7.93
N TYR A 187 -4.00 -17.20 9.10
CA TYR A 187 -4.91 -16.87 10.18
C TYR A 187 -5.03 -15.35 10.40
N ASP A 188 -3.94 -14.61 10.21
CA ASP A 188 -3.88 -13.15 10.21
C ASP A 188 -3.55 -12.66 8.79
N PHE A 189 -4.58 -12.65 7.94
CA PHE A 189 -4.44 -12.39 6.51
C PHE A 189 -4.06 -10.95 6.21
N ILE A 190 -3.14 -10.73 5.28
CA ILE A 190 -2.73 -9.41 4.82
C ILE A 190 -3.76 -8.90 3.81
N ALA A 191 -4.68 -8.06 4.26
CA ALA A 191 -5.75 -7.52 3.42
C ALA A 191 -5.48 -6.12 2.86
N GLY A 192 -4.34 -5.53 3.15
CA GLY A 192 -3.95 -4.20 2.69
C GLY A 192 -2.55 -3.82 3.10
N GLY A 193 -2.09 -2.65 2.67
CA GLY A 193 -0.80 -2.08 3.04
C GLY A 193 -0.82 -1.35 4.39
N THR A 194 0.19 -0.50 4.61
CA THR A 194 0.32 0.40 5.76
C THR A 194 -0.02 1.83 5.36
N GLY A 195 -0.14 2.74 6.33
CA GLY A 195 -0.47 4.13 6.07
C GLY A 195 -1.83 4.31 5.42
N SER A 196 -1.91 5.06 4.34
CA SER A 196 -3.14 5.29 3.57
C SER A 196 -3.69 4.02 2.90
N GLY A 197 -2.86 3.00 2.72
CA GLY A 197 -3.27 1.67 2.25
C GLY A 197 -3.98 0.82 3.31
N ASN A 198 -4.00 1.25 4.58
CA ASN A 198 -4.71 0.57 5.66
C ASN A 198 -6.12 1.13 5.83
N VAL A 199 -6.98 0.83 4.88
CA VAL A 199 -8.37 1.32 4.86
C VAL A 199 -9.28 0.59 5.85
N ASN A 200 -10.40 1.22 6.22
CA ASN A 200 -11.43 0.59 7.04
C ASN A 200 -12.13 -0.51 6.22
N ARG A 201 -11.98 -1.73 6.66
CA ARG A 201 -12.59 -2.90 6.04
C ARG A 201 -13.80 -3.35 6.83
N ALA A 202 -14.91 -3.65 6.15
CA ALA A 202 -16.08 -4.25 6.80
C ALA A 202 -15.78 -5.67 7.29
N TYR A 203 -15.03 -6.43 6.50
CA TYR A 203 -14.55 -7.79 6.82
C TYR A 203 -13.34 -8.14 5.97
N THR A 204 -12.67 -9.23 6.33
CA THR A 204 -11.61 -9.86 5.54
C THR A 204 -11.88 -11.35 5.49
N VAL A 205 -11.82 -11.97 4.32
CA VAL A 205 -11.85 -13.42 4.18
C VAL A 205 -10.41 -13.93 4.27
N SER A 206 -10.06 -14.58 5.37
CA SER A 206 -8.74 -15.19 5.56
C SER A 206 -8.58 -16.47 4.72
N MET A 207 -7.36 -17.01 4.66
CA MET A 207 -7.10 -18.29 3.98
C MET A 207 -7.96 -19.41 4.60
N ILE A 208 -8.02 -19.48 5.93
CA ILE A 208 -8.83 -20.49 6.60
C ILE A 208 -10.32 -20.37 6.25
N GLN A 209 -10.89 -19.16 6.29
CA GLN A 209 -12.29 -18.95 5.92
C GLN A 209 -12.54 -19.26 4.44
N GLY A 210 -11.58 -18.94 3.57
CA GLY A 210 -11.66 -19.25 2.15
C GLY A 210 -11.69 -20.76 1.88
N LEU A 211 -10.85 -21.52 2.57
CA LEU A 211 -10.81 -22.99 2.49
C LEU A 211 -12.10 -23.62 3.05
N GLU A 212 -12.53 -23.20 4.24
CA GLU A 212 -13.78 -23.69 4.86
C GLU A 212 -15.00 -23.39 3.96
N ASN A 213 -15.08 -22.19 3.39
CA ASN A 213 -16.15 -21.79 2.46
C ASN A 213 -16.14 -22.61 1.16
N ALA A 214 -14.99 -23.13 0.77
CA ALA A 214 -14.85 -24.00 -0.41
C ALA A 214 -15.15 -25.49 -0.11
N GLY A 215 -15.35 -25.86 1.16
CA GLY A 215 -15.68 -27.24 1.57
C GLY A 215 -14.50 -28.07 2.11
N PHE A 216 -13.33 -27.45 2.30
CA PHE A 216 -12.21 -28.10 2.98
C PHE A 216 -12.44 -28.18 4.50
N VAL A 217 -11.81 -29.17 5.11
CA VAL A 217 -11.82 -29.33 6.59
C VAL A 217 -10.44 -28.94 7.12
N VAL A 218 -10.35 -27.79 7.78
CA VAL A 218 -9.08 -27.30 8.34
C VAL A 218 -8.83 -27.91 9.71
N ASP A 219 -7.57 -28.30 9.99
CA ASP A 219 -7.16 -28.87 11.28
C ASP A 219 -7.38 -27.87 12.42
N LYS A 220 -8.24 -28.26 13.37
CA LYS A 220 -8.63 -27.41 14.50
C LYS A 220 -7.49 -27.17 15.47
N THR A 221 -6.62 -28.13 15.69
CA THR A 221 -5.50 -28.01 16.64
C THR A 221 -4.48 -27.01 16.16
N LEU A 222 -4.16 -27.04 14.86
CA LEU A 222 -3.32 -26.01 14.23
C LEU A 222 -3.97 -24.63 14.30
N LYS A 223 -5.25 -24.54 13.98
CA LYS A 223 -6.01 -23.29 14.10
C LYS A 223 -5.88 -22.68 15.48
N ASP A 224 -6.26 -23.42 16.52
CA ASP A 224 -6.23 -22.95 17.90
C ASP A 224 -4.80 -22.52 18.32
N THR A 225 -3.78 -23.25 17.85
CA THR A 225 -2.37 -22.94 18.11
C THR A 225 -1.95 -21.61 17.49
N TYR A 226 -2.22 -21.42 16.19
CA TYR A 226 -1.83 -20.19 15.50
C TYR A 226 -2.62 -18.97 15.96
N GLU A 227 -3.93 -19.09 16.13
CA GLU A 227 -4.78 -17.99 16.61
C GLU A 227 -4.33 -17.50 17.99
N LYS A 228 -4.06 -18.43 18.91
CA LYS A 228 -3.54 -18.10 20.24
C LYS A 228 -2.17 -17.41 20.17
N TYR A 229 -1.25 -17.98 19.41
CA TYR A 229 0.11 -17.43 19.26
C TYR A 229 0.08 -16.00 18.69
N ILE A 230 -0.69 -15.76 17.65
CA ILE A 230 -0.84 -14.46 17.03
C ILE A 230 -1.45 -13.45 18.00
N ALA A 231 -2.49 -13.84 18.71
CA ALA A 231 -3.14 -12.98 19.70
C ALA A 231 -2.20 -12.58 20.84
N ASP A 232 -1.43 -13.53 21.37
CA ASP A 232 -0.44 -13.30 22.43
C ASP A 232 0.68 -12.37 21.96
N ASP A 233 1.21 -12.56 20.73
CA ASP A 233 2.24 -11.71 20.12
C ASP A 233 1.73 -10.28 19.92
N GLN A 234 0.56 -10.13 19.32
CA GLN A 234 -0.06 -8.82 19.10
C GLN A 234 -0.35 -8.08 20.41
N ALA A 235 -0.80 -8.79 21.43
CA ALA A 235 -1.05 -8.19 22.77
C ALA A 235 0.25 -7.64 23.39
N LYS A 236 1.33 -8.41 23.33
CA LYS A 236 2.66 -7.97 23.81
C LYS A 236 3.16 -6.73 23.04
N LYS A 237 3.03 -6.73 21.72
CA LYS A 237 3.48 -5.60 20.86
C LYS A 237 2.65 -4.35 21.11
N ARG A 238 1.34 -4.45 21.30
CA ARG A 238 0.49 -3.32 21.65
C ARG A 238 0.83 -2.76 23.03
N GLU A 239 1.10 -3.61 24.00
CA GLU A 239 1.53 -3.18 25.33
C GLU A 239 2.85 -2.40 25.26
N ALA A 240 3.82 -2.87 24.49
CA ALA A 240 5.09 -2.17 24.29
C ALA A 240 4.96 -0.79 23.60
N LEU A 241 3.88 -0.56 22.89
CA LEU A 241 3.60 0.72 22.21
C LEU A 241 2.75 1.68 23.03
N LYS A 242 2.30 1.29 24.23
CA LYS A 242 1.52 2.18 25.11
C LYS A 242 2.29 3.46 25.42
N GLY A 243 1.60 4.60 25.28
CA GLY A 243 2.20 5.92 25.52
C GLY A 243 2.95 6.51 24.33
N ASN A 244 3.07 5.81 23.22
CA ASN A 244 3.62 6.37 21.99
C ASN A 244 2.49 7.04 21.18
N PRO A 245 2.49 8.38 20.98
CA PRO A 245 1.45 9.07 20.23
C PRO A 245 1.34 8.63 18.76
N MET A 246 2.43 8.09 18.20
CA MET A 246 2.48 7.63 16.81
C MET A 246 2.06 6.15 16.66
N ALA A 247 1.85 5.43 17.76
CA ALA A 247 1.52 4.00 17.74
C ALA A 247 0.26 3.68 16.91
N MET A 248 -0.70 4.60 16.87
CA MET A 248 -1.94 4.45 16.10
C MET A 248 -1.69 4.36 14.59
N PHE A 249 -0.63 5.00 14.10
CA PHE A 249 -0.27 5.07 12.68
C PHE A 249 0.79 4.03 12.29
N MET A 250 1.43 3.37 13.28
CA MET A 250 2.46 2.39 13.01
C MET A 250 1.87 0.99 12.89
N PRO A 251 2.17 0.25 11.82
CA PRO A 251 1.78 -1.14 11.73
C PRO A 251 2.51 -1.96 12.79
N LEU A 252 1.82 -2.91 13.41
CA LEU A 252 2.49 -3.91 14.24
C LEU A 252 3.36 -4.80 13.34
N ALA A 253 4.60 -5.04 13.77
CA ALA A 253 5.44 -6.04 13.12
C ALA A 253 4.73 -7.40 13.18
N ARG A 254 4.80 -8.16 12.11
CA ARG A 254 4.20 -9.49 12.07
C ARG A 254 4.90 -10.43 13.06
N PRO A 255 4.17 -11.44 13.60
CA PRO A 255 4.80 -12.49 14.40
C PRO A 255 5.78 -13.29 13.52
N GLU A 256 6.83 -13.81 14.16
CA GLU A 256 7.69 -14.80 13.51
C GLU A 256 6.92 -16.11 13.27
N GLU A 257 7.33 -16.88 12.26
CA GLU A 257 6.68 -18.16 11.98
C GLU A 257 6.96 -19.19 13.06
N ILE A 258 5.95 -20.01 13.36
CA ILE A 258 6.07 -21.13 14.28
C ILE A 258 6.81 -22.27 13.58
N VAL A 259 7.88 -22.75 14.19
CA VAL A 259 8.56 -23.98 13.76
C VAL A 259 7.89 -25.17 14.45
N PRO A 260 7.14 -26.03 13.73
CA PRO A 260 6.45 -27.14 14.35
C PRO A 260 7.42 -28.21 14.87
N SER A 261 7.10 -28.81 16.01
CA SER A 261 7.89 -29.93 16.55
C SER A 261 7.70 -31.19 15.72
N ALA A 262 8.64 -32.15 15.81
CA ALA A 262 8.53 -33.41 15.11
C ALA A 262 7.25 -34.19 15.49
N SER A 263 6.86 -34.15 16.76
CA SER A 263 5.63 -34.81 17.23
C SER A 263 4.37 -34.14 16.69
N SER A 264 4.36 -32.80 16.58
CA SER A 264 3.27 -32.05 15.96
C SER A 264 3.14 -32.38 14.48
N LEU A 265 4.28 -32.42 13.75
CA LEU A 265 4.28 -32.80 12.35
C LEU A 265 3.73 -34.20 12.11
N GLN A 266 4.14 -35.20 12.91
CA GLN A 266 3.60 -36.56 12.83
C GLN A 266 2.09 -36.60 13.05
N ALA A 267 1.58 -35.89 14.04
CA ALA A 267 0.15 -35.80 14.32
C ALA A 267 -0.61 -35.16 13.16
N ASN A 268 -0.10 -34.05 12.62
CA ASN A 268 -0.73 -33.35 11.47
C ASN A 268 -0.70 -34.18 10.19
N VAL A 269 0.41 -34.87 9.91
CA VAL A 269 0.49 -35.82 8.76
C VAL A 269 -0.54 -36.94 8.89
N ALA A 270 -0.77 -37.45 10.09
CA ALA A 270 -1.78 -38.49 10.32
C ALA A 270 -3.23 -37.97 10.15
N ALA A 271 -3.46 -36.70 10.52
CA ALA A 271 -4.80 -36.09 10.55
C ALA A 271 -5.25 -35.46 9.22
N ALA A 272 -4.32 -35.00 8.39
CA ALA A 272 -4.63 -34.23 7.17
C ALA A 272 -4.24 -34.98 5.89
N ASP A 273 -4.92 -34.64 4.81
CA ASP A 273 -4.67 -35.18 3.47
C ASP A 273 -3.61 -34.38 2.72
N ILE A 274 -3.59 -33.06 2.93
CA ILE A 274 -2.65 -32.10 2.33
C ILE A 274 -2.15 -31.09 3.38
N ALA A 275 -0.99 -30.48 3.09
CA ALA A 275 -0.51 -29.30 3.80
C ALA A 275 -0.56 -28.06 2.91
N VAL A 276 -0.93 -26.93 3.48
CA VAL A 276 -0.84 -25.63 2.85
C VAL A 276 -0.02 -24.71 3.75
N ILE A 277 0.99 -24.05 3.19
CA ILE A 277 1.84 -23.10 3.89
C ILE A 277 1.65 -21.74 3.25
N THR A 278 1.35 -20.73 4.06
CA THR A 278 1.34 -19.34 3.61
C THR A 278 2.49 -18.57 4.21
N LEU A 279 3.17 -17.79 3.37
CA LEU A 279 4.20 -16.86 3.78
C LEU A 279 3.80 -15.46 3.32
N GLY A 280 3.97 -14.47 4.17
CA GLY A 280 3.49 -13.12 3.89
C GLY A 280 4.58 -12.07 3.95
N ARG A 281 4.53 -11.16 3.00
CA ARG A 281 5.27 -9.90 3.04
C ARG A 281 4.27 -8.76 2.92
N MET A 282 4.47 -7.72 3.72
CA MET A 282 3.65 -6.51 3.66
C MET A 282 4.55 -5.32 3.43
N SER A 283 4.18 -4.47 2.50
CA SER A 283 4.82 -3.18 2.26
C SER A 283 3.76 -2.08 2.25
N GLY A 284 4.22 -0.85 2.34
CA GLY A 284 3.37 0.34 2.36
C GLY A 284 4.13 1.50 2.95
N GLU A 285 3.43 2.54 3.36
CA GLU A 285 4.03 3.75 3.89
C GLU A 285 4.81 3.54 5.19
N PHE A 286 5.76 4.43 5.47
CA PHE A 286 6.57 4.62 6.66
C PHE A 286 7.79 3.71 6.82
N LEU A 287 7.84 2.56 6.18
CA LEU A 287 8.92 1.60 6.36
C LEU A 287 9.55 1.19 5.03
N ASP A 288 10.87 1.39 4.92
CA ASP A 288 11.65 0.83 3.83
C ASP A 288 11.85 -0.68 4.06
N ARG A 289 11.95 -1.42 2.96
CA ARG A 289 12.29 -2.84 2.96
C ARG A 289 13.78 -3.02 2.72
N THR A 290 14.33 -4.02 3.37
CA THR A 290 15.73 -4.44 3.17
C THR A 290 15.79 -5.63 2.19
N ALA A 291 16.96 -5.90 1.63
CA ALA A 291 17.15 -7.09 0.79
C ALA A 291 16.84 -8.39 1.55
N SER A 292 17.16 -8.44 2.86
CA SER A 292 16.84 -9.59 3.71
C SER A 292 15.34 -9.83 3.92
N ASP A 293 14.49 -8.83 3.70
CA ASP A 293 13.03 -9.01 3.79
C ASP A 293 12.47 -9.81 2.60
N PHE A 294 13.22 -9.95 1.53
CA PHE A 294 12.87 -10.79 0.39
C PHE A 294 13.14 -12.28 0.67
N GLU A 295 14.22 -12.56 1.37
CA GLU A 295 14.65 -13.91 1.72
C GLU A 295 13.71 -14.55 2.77
N LEU A 296 13.70 -15.88 2.84
CA LEU A 296 13.04 -16.59 3.93
C LEU A 296 13.82 -16.38 5.23
N SER A 297 13.10 -16.08 6.31
CA SER A 297 13.69 -16.10 7.64
C SER A 297 14.07 -17.53 8.04
N ALA A 298 14.92 -17.66 9.06
CA ALA A 298 15.32 -18.98 9.55
C ALA A 298 14.13 -19.83 10.00
N ASN A 299 13.10 -19.22 10.57
CA ASN A 299 11.90 -19.93 10.99
C ASN A 299 10.99 -20.30 9.81
N GLU A 300 10.84 -19.43 8.82
CA GLU A 300 10.12 -19.73 7.58
C GLU A 300 10.77 -20.89 6.83
N LEU A 301 12.10 -20.88 6.71
CA LEU A 301 12.84 -21.97 6.06
C LEU A 301 12.62 -23.30 6.78
N LYS A 302 12.78 -23.34 8.12
CA LYS A 302 12.53 -24.54 8.93
C LYS A 302 11.07 -25.01 8.85
N LEU A 303 10.11 -24.10 8.80
CA LEU A 303 8.70 -24.41 8.62
C LEU A 303 8.48 -25.11 7.27
N VAL A 304 8.94 -24.52 6.18
CA VAL A 304 8.79 -25.09 4.84
C VAL A 304 9.48 -26.44 4.72
N GLU A 305 10.74 -26.52 5.11
CA GLU A 305 11.51 -27.78 5.04
C GLU A 305 10.87 -28.89 5.89
N GLY A 306 10.49 -28.57 7.12
CA GLY A 306 9.89 -29.55 8.05
C GLY A 306 8.55 -30.07 7.56
N VAL A 307 7.66 -29.19 7.14
CA VAL A 307 6.32 -29.58 6.66
C VAL A 307 6.42 -30.33 5.35
N CYS A 308 7.16 -29.81 4.36
CA CYS A 308 7.33 -30.49 3.07
C CYS A 308 7.95 -31.88 3.24
N SER A 309 9.02 -32.00 4.02
CA SER A 309 9.67 -33.30 4.27
C SER A 309 8.71 -34.30 4.92
N ALA A 310 7.95 -33.87 5.93
CA ALA A 310 7.04 -34.76 6.64
C ALA A 310 5.87 -35.26 5.76
N PHE A 311 5.24 -34.35 5.01
CA PHE A 311 4.10 -34.71 4.14
C PHE A 311 4.55 -35.52 2.92
N HIS A 312 5.65 -35.17 2.27
CA HIS A 312 6.19 -35.92 1.14
C HIS A 312 6.65 -37.33 1.54
N ALA A 313 7.28 -37.50 2.72
CA ALA A 313 7.64 -38.83 3.22
C ALA A 313 6.42 -39.74 3.43
N ALA A 314 5.25 -39.14 3.70
CA ALA A 314 3.98 -39.87 3.81
C ALA A 314 3.21 -40.01 2.47
N GLY A 315 3.81 -39.60 1.34
CA GLY A 315 3.17 -39.60 0.03
C GLY A 315 2.04 -38.57 -0.13
N LYS A 316 2.00 -37.53 0.76
CA LYS A 316 1.02 -36.45 0.76
C LYS A 316 1.60 -35.18 0.13
N LYS A 317 0.72 -34.27 -0.22
CA LYS A 317 1.07 -33.01 -0.86
C LYS A 317 1.01 -31.86 0.13
#